data_5155974a1ea16bc2fd5f583966938195
#
_entry.id   5155974a1ea16bc2fd5f583966938195
#
_cell.length_a   1.000
_cell.length_b   1.000
_cell.length_c   1.000
_cell.angle_alpha   90.00
_cell.angle_beta   90.00
_cell.angle_gamma   90.00
#
_symmetry.space_group_name_H-M   'P 1'
#
loop_
_entity.id
_entity.type
_entity.pdbx_description
1 polymer ?
#
loop_
_entity_poly.entity_id
_entity_poly.type
_entity_poly.pdbx_seq_one_letter_code
_entity_poly.pdbx_strand_id
1 'polypeptide(L)'
;MEPRSGSPITAAVEVLGDRWTLLVLRDVVFGDRRYFRVLLTGSVEGIASNILADRLVRLVEAGLLTRGAGARGQRARYSLTEAGVQTLPILCALGNWGLDWRPGSDELRSRQRFMRDAGPAFVEELMDELRVRHLGAQPKPDRGPGPFERLDAVSAAERDRLGRDGVAGLQPTDEHD
;
A
#
# COMPACT_ATOMS: atom_id res chain seq x y z
N MET A 1 -2.01 16.90 -20.73
CA MET A 1 -1.09 17.94 -20.23
C MET A 1 0.27 17.66 -20.81
N GLU A 2 0.82 18.57 -21.63
CA GLU A 2 2.18 18.40 -22.15
C GLU A 2 3.18 18.55 -21.00
N PRO A 3 4.18 17.66 -20.87
CA PRO A 3 5.16 17.74 -19.80
C PRO A 3 5.98 19.03 -19.92
N ARG A 4 6.11 19.78 -18.83
CA ARG A 4 6.89 21.04 -18.76
C ARG A 4 8.38 20.87 -19.04
N SER A 5 8.89 19.65 -18.98
CA SER A 5 10.26 19.30 -19.36
C SER A 5 10.27 17.92 -20.01
N GLY A 6 11.28 17.64 -20.85
CA GLY A 6 11.46 16.31 -21.44
C GLY A 6 11.97 15.24 -20.47
N SER A 7 12.05 15.53 -19.17
CA SER A 7 12.50 14.60 -18.14
C SER A 7 11.40 13.62 -17.73
N PRO A 8 11.61 12.29 -17.84
CA PRO A 8 10.67 11.29 -17.33
C PRO A 8 10.41 11.42 -15.82
N ILE A 9 11.39 11.85 -15.03
CA ILE A 9 11.25 12.08 -13.59
C ILE A 9 10.26 13.24 -13.36
N THR A 10 10.38 14.35 -14.11
CA THR A 10 9.43 15.47 -13.98
C THR A 10 8.02 15.04 -14.32
N ALA A 11 7.83 14.29 -15.41
CA ALA A 11 6.53 13.76 -15.81
C ALA A 11 5.92 12.85 -14.73
N ALA A 12 6.72 12.00 -14.09
CA ALA A 12 6.28 11.16 -12.99
C ALA A 12 5.91 11.99 -11.74
N VAL A 13 6.70 13.01 -11.40
CA VAL A 13 6.44 13.90 -10.26
C VAL A 13 5.18 14.73 -10.45
N GLU A 14 4.86 15.15 -11.68
CA GLU A 14 3.59 15.87 -11.97
C GLU A 14 2.36 15.03 -11.63
N VAL A 15 2.45 13.70 -11.73
CA VAL A 15 1.37 12.77 -11.42
C VAL A 15 1.45 12.25 -9.97
N LEU A 16 2.64 11.84 -9.53
CA LEU A 16 2.85 11.13 -8.27
C LEU A 16 3.41 12.01 -7.14
N GLY A 17 3.90 13.21 -7.44
CA GLY A 17 4.65 14.05 -6.49
C GLY A 17 3.84 14.66 -5.35
N ASP A 18 2.58 14.32 -5.22
CA ASP A 18 1.71 14.74 -4.13
C ASP A 18 1.62 13.67 -3.04
N ARG A 19 1.76 14.09 -1.79
CA ARG A 19 1.70 13.22 -0.61
C ARG A 19 0.46 12.32 -0.61
N TRP A 20 -0.70 12.89 -0.85
CA TRP A 20 -1.97 12.17 -0.74
C TRP A 20 -2.16 11.18 -1.88
N THR A 21 -1.67 11.50 -3.06
CA THR A 21 -1.65 10.60 -4.22
C THR A 21 -0.90 9.30 -3.88
N LEU A 22 0.32 9.41 -3.34
CA LEU A 22 1.12 8.24 -2.95
C LEU A 22 0.47 7.44 -1.80
N LEU A 23 -0.13 8.12 -0.81
CA LEU A 23 -0.82 7.46 0.30
C LEU A 23 -2.09 6.74 -0.14
N VAL A 24 -2.87 7.32 -1.05
CA VAL A 24 -4.06 6.66 -1.63
C VAL A 24 -3.64 5.43 -2.45
N LEU A 25 -2.61 5.53 -3.28
CA LEU A 25 -2.08 4.38 -4.03
C LEU A 25 -1.58 3.29 -3.07
N ARG A 26 -0.83 3.64 -2.02
CA ARG A 26 -0.41 2.69 -0.97
C ARG A 26 -1.60 1.94 -0.38
N ASP A 27 -2.66 2.66 -0.04
CA ASP A 27 -3.85 2.08 0.59
C ASP A 27 -4.65 1.18 -0.35
N VAL A 28 -4.68 1.51 -1.64
CA VAL A 28 -5.29 0.64 -2.67
C VAL A 28 -4.42 -0.61 -2.89
N VAL A 29 -3.11 -0.46 -2.99
CA VAL A 29 -2.16 -1.55 -3.28
C VAL A 29 -2.06 -2.53 -2.10
N PHE A 30 -1.72 -2.03 -0.91
CA PHE A 30 -1.41 -2.88 0.24
C PHE A 30 -2.61 -3.18 1.13
N GLY A 31 -3.63 -2.34 1.09
CA GLY A 31 -4.83 -2.48 1.92
C GLY A 31 -6.07 -2.97 1.19
N ASP A 32 -5.99 -3.18 -0.13
CA ASP A 32 -7.14 -3.45 -1.03
C ASP A 32 -8.35 -2.53 -0.75
N ARG A 33 -8.07 -1.27 -0.36
CA ARG A 33 -9.10 -0.27 -0.03
C ARG A 33 -9.63 0.35 -1.31
N ARG A 34 -10.73 -0.16 -1.82
CA ARG A 34 -11.24 0.15 -3.16
C ARG A 34 -12.49 1.00 -3.20
N TYR A 35 -12.97 1.48 -2.03
CA TYR A 35 -14.17 2.29 -1.92
C TYR A 35 -13.86 3.59 -1.18
N PHE A 36 -14.48 4.70 -1.63
CA PHE A 36 -14.25 6.02 -1.04
C PHE A 36 -14.32 6.03 0.49
N ARG A 37 -15.39 5.44 1.06
CA ARG A 37 -15.56 5.42 2.52
C ARG A 37 -14.48 4.59 3.22
N VAL A 38 -14.07 3.47 2.62
CA VAL A 38 -13.02 2.61 3.19
C VAL A 38 -11.67 3.32 3.16
N LEU A 39 -11.34 4.02 2.06
CA LEU A 39 -10.15 4.87 1.96
C LEU A 39 -10.19 6.00 2.99
N LEU A 40 -11.32 6.69 3.14
CA LEU A 40 -11.47 7.80 4.07
C LEU A 40 -11.31 7.36 5.52
N THR A 41 -12.05 6.32 5.94
CA THR A 41 -12.04 5.86 7.34
C THR A 41 -10.81 5.04 7.70
N GLY A 42 -10.15 4.41 6.72
CA GLY A 42 -8.94 3.63 6.91
C GLY A 42 -7.64 4.44 6.80
N SER A 43 -7.71 5.72 6.48
CA SER A 43 -6.52 6.58 6.40
C SER A 43 -5.98 6.86 7.80
N VAL A 44 -4.81 6.31 8.09
CA VAL A 44 -4.10 6.54 9.37
C VAL A 44 -3.63 8.00 9.46
N GLU A 45 -3.31 8.61 8.34
CA GLU A 45 -2.85 10.00 8.24
C GLU A 45 -3.99 11.02 8.23
N GLY A 46 -5.25 10.57 8.27
CA GLY A 46 -6.41 11.44 8.43
C GLY A 46 -6.70 12.32 7.21
N ILE A 47 -6.78 11.73 6.02
CA ILE A 47 -7.10 12.47 4.79
C ILE A 47 -8.51 13.11 4.88
N ALA A 48 -8.62 14.39 4.54
CA ALA A 48 -9.92 15.04 4.45
C ALA A 48 -10.72 14.55 3.23
N SER A 49 -12.04 14.49 3.36
CA SER A 49 -12.93 13.92 2.32
C SER A 49 -12.84 14.64 0.98
N ASN A 50 -12.72 15.98 0.98
CA ASN A 50 -12.55 16.78 -0.23
C ASN A 50 -11.20 16.50 -0.91
N ILE A 51 -10.12 16.33 -0.14
CA ILE A 51 -8.80 15.97 -0.67
C ILE A 51 -8.82 14.58 -1.28
N LEU A 52 -9.41 13.59 -0.58
CA LEU A 52 -9.54 12.25 -1.12
C LEU A 52 -10.35 12.23 -2.43
N ALA A 53 -11.47 12.97 -2.48
CA ALA A 53 -12.28 13.07 -3.69
C ALA A 53 -11.48 13.62 -4.87
N ASP A 54 -10.75 14.73 -4.67
CA ASP A 54 -9.88 15.34 -5.70
C ASP A 54 -8.77 14.36 -6.15
N ARG A 55 -8.10 13.69 -5.22
CA ARG A 55 -7.04 12.72 -5.56
C ARG A 55 -7.56 11.53 -6.37
N LEU A 56 -8.72 10.99 -6.01
CA LEU A 56 -9.32 9.90 -6.77
C LEU A 56 -9.70 10.32 -8.20
N VAL A 57 -10.21 11.55 -8.38
CA VAL A 57 -10.47 12.10 -9.73
C VAL A 57 -9.17 12.18 -10.53
N ARG A 58 -8.13 12.81 -9.97
CA ARG A 58 -6.82 12.93 -10.63
C ARG A 58 -6.16 11.59 -10.96
N LEU A 59 -6.25 10.61 -10.07
CA LEU A 59 -5.72 9.26 -10.31
C LEU A 59 -6.46 8.55 -11.44
N VAL A 60 -7.76 8.78 -11.59
CA VAL A 60 -8.55 8.26 -12.73
C VAL A 60 -8.19 9.00 -14.02
N GLU A 61 -8.09 10.32 -14.00
CA GLU A 61 -7.68 11.14 -15.15
C GLU A 61 -6.26 10.81 -15.64
N ALA A 62 -5.35 10.53 -14.71
CA ALA A 62 -3.99 10.10 -15.00
C ALA A 62 -3.90 8.64 -15.47
N GLY A 63 -5.02 7.91 -15.50
CA GLY A 63 -5.06 6.51 -15.94
C GLY A 63 -4.41 5.52 -14.97
N LEU A 64 -4.21 5.87 -13.71
CA LEU A 64 -3.68 4.95 -12.68
C LEU A 64 -4.78 4.14 -12.01
N LEU A 65 -5.99 4.71 -11.92
CA LEU A 65 -7.18 4.04 -11.42
C LEU A 65 -8.28 4.03 -12.48
N THR A 66 -9.15 3.05 -12.40
CA THR A 66 -10.48 3.06 -13.02
C THR A 66 -11.52 3.24 -11.92
N ARG A 67 -12.63 3.89 -12.27
CA ARG A 67 -13.82 3.98 -11.45
C ARG A 67 -14.91 3.12 -12.06
N GLY A 68 -15.19 1.97 -11.44
CA GLY A 68 -16.28 1.08 -11.87
C GLY A 68 -17.64 1.79 -11.76
N ALA A 69 -18.49 1.58 -12.76
CA ALA A 69 -19.87 2.01 -12.70
C ALA A 69 -20.58 1.19 -11.60
N GLY A 70 -20.89 1.82 -10.48
CA GLY A 70 -21.84 1.26 -9.53
C GLY A 70 -23.21 1.22 -10.20
N ALA A 71 -23.92 0.08 -10.16
CA ALA A 71 -25.34 0.06 -10.48
C ALA A 71 -26.07 1.09 -9.59
N ARG A 72 -27.24 1.57 -10.03
CA ARG A 72 -27.99 2.60 -9.29
C ARG A 72 -28.12 2.20 -7.81
N GLY A 73 -27.50 2.96 -6.91
CA GLY A 73 -27.41 2.66 -5.48
C GLY A 73 -26.17 1.89 -5.02
N GLN A 74 -25.33 1.40 -5.91
CA GLN A 74 -24.04 0.79 -5.55
C GLN A 74 -22.91 1.82 -5.50
N ARG A 75 -21.98 1.61 -4.55
CA ARG A 75 -20.81 2.47 -4.37
C ARG A 75 -19.81 2.23 -5.50
N ALA A 76 -19.27 3.30 -6.09
CA ALA A 76 -18.22 3.19 -7.08
C ALA A 76 -16.99 2.48 -6.49
N ARG A 77 -16.47 1.49 -7.21
CA ARG A 77 -15.26 0.74 -6.86
C ARG A 77 -14.08 1.28 -7.68
N TYR A 78 -13.00 1.61 -7.00
CA TYR A 78 -11.75 2.00 -7.65
C TYR A 78 -10.85 0.76 -7.85
N SER A 79 -10.26 0.64 -9.02
CA SER A 79 -9.34 -0.46 -9.35
C SER A 79 -8.08 0.10 -10.01
N LEU A 80 -6.94 -0.51 -9.72
CA LEU A 80 -5.70 -0.18 -10.43
C LEU A 80 -5.86 -0.52 -11.92
N THR A 81 -5.26 0.30 -12.77
CA THR A 81 -4.93 -0.05 -14.16
C THR A 81 -3.57 -0.77 -14.18
N GLU A 82 -3.10 -1.20 -15.35
CA GLU A 82 -1.72 -1.70 -15.46
C GLU A 82 -0.71 -0.61 -15.06
N ALA A 83 -0.91 0.65 -15.49
CA ALA A 83 -0.06 1.76 -15.07
C ALA A 83 -0.13 1.99 -13.54
N GLY A 84 -1.29 1.76 -12.92
CA GLY A 84 -1.45 1.79 -11.47
C GLY A 84 -0.69 0.65 -10.77
N VAL A 85 -0.72 -0.57 -11.29
CA VAL A 85 0.07 -1.70 -10.79
C VAL A 85 1.57 -1.39 -10.85
N GLN A 86 2.03 -0.76 -11.93
CA GLN A 86 3.43 -0.36 -12.13
C GLN A 86 3.91 0.74 -11.15
N THR A 87 3.05 1.31 -10.32
CA THR A 87 3.48 2.19 -9.22
C THR A 87 4.03 1.43 -8.01
N LEU A 88 3.82 0.11 -7.91
CA LEU A 88 4.30 -0.69 -6.77
C LEU A 88 5.83 -0.63 -6.59
N PRO A 89 6.68 -0.78 -7.62
CA PRO A 89 8.13 -0.63 -7.46
C PRO A 89 8.54 0.75 -6.92
N ILE A 90 7.81 1.81 -7.28
CA ILE A 90 8.05 3.17 -6.78
C ILE A 90 7.72 3.24 -5.27
N LEU A 91 6.58 2.68 -4.86
CA LEU A 91 6.19 2.59 -3.45
C LEU A 91 7.19 1.77 -2.64
N CYS A 92 7.70 0.67 -3.20
CA CYS A 92 8.75 -0.15 -2.57
C CYS A 92 10.06 0.65 -2.40
N ALA A 93 10.49 1.40 -3.42
CA ALA A 93 11.67 2.25 -3.35
C ALA A 93 11.54 3.35 -2.29
N LEU A 94 10.38 4.01 -2.22
CA LEU A 94 10.05 4.98 -1.16
C LEU A 94 10.05 4.33 0.22
N GLY A 95 9.48 3.14 0.35
CA GLY A 95 9.46 2.37 1.58
C GLY A 95 10.86 1.98 2.04
N ASN A 96 11.74 1.56 1.13
CA ASN A 96 13.14 1.24 1.43
C ASN A 96 13.90 2.47 1.92
N TRP A 97 13.75 3.60 1.24
CA TRP A 97 14.35 4.86 1.70
C TRP A 97 13.81 5.27 3.08
N GLY A 98 12.50 5.15 3.30
CA GLY A 98 11.88 5.43 4.60
C GLY A 98 12.39 4.50 5.71
N LEU A 99 12.58 3.21 5.39
CA LEU A 99 13.11 2.23 6.33
C LEU A 99 14.51 2.60 6.84
N ASP A 100 15.37 3.12 5.98
CA ASP A 100 16.74 3.44 6.32
C ASP A 100 16.89 4.82 7.00
N TRP A 101 16.03 5.78 6.67
CA TRP A 101 16.23 7.18 7.01
C TRP A 101 15.13 7.80 7.89
N ARG A 102 14.06 7.07 8.22
CA ARG A 102 12.94 7.61 8.99
C ARG A 102 12.50 6.64 10.08
N PRO A 103 12.02 7.15 11.23
CA PRO A 103 11.37 6.31 12.24
C PRO A 103 10.05 5.75 11.69
N GLY A 104 9.61 4.62 12.25
CA GLY A 104 8.34 3.98 11.91
C GLY A 104 8.01 2.87 12.90
N SER A 105 6.79 2.34 12.83
CA SER A 105 6.40 1.21 13.68
C SER A 105 7.15 -0.06 13.30
N ASP A 106 7.53 -0.88 14.26
CA ASP A 106 8.27 -2.11 14.04
C ASP A 106 7.53 -3.08 13.12
N GLU A 107 6.21 -3.15 13.25
CA GLU A 107 5.35 -3.96 12.38
C GLU A 107 5.48 -3.58 10.89
N LEU A 108 5.37 -2.28 10.55
CA LEU A 108 5.48 -1.83 9.16
C LEU A 108 6.92 -1.88 8.65
N ARG A 109 7.88 -1.69 9.54
CA ARG A 109 9.31 -1.82 9.22
C ARG A 109 9.69 -3.27 8.93
N SER A 110 9.18 -4.26 9.69
CA SER A 110 9.42 -5.68 9.42
C SER A 110 8.84 -6.12 8.08
N ARG A 111 7.65 -5.65 7.74
CA ARG A 111 7.02 -5.87 6.44
C ARG A 111 7.85 -5.30 5.28
N GLN A 112 8.36 -4.07 5.43
CA GLN A 112 9.20 -3.44 4.41
C GLN A 112 10.55 -4.14 4.28
N ARG A 113 11.19 -4.56 5.38
CA ARG A 113 12.41 -5.38 5.35
C ARG A 113 12.19 -6.67 4.58
N PHE A 114 11.10 -7.39 4.89
CA PHE A 114 10.77 -8.62 4.19
C PHE A 114 10.66 -8.41 2.67
N MET A 115 9.94 -7.37 2.21
CA MET A 115 9.83 -7.06 0.79
C MET A 115 11.20 -6.76 0.15
N ARG A 116 12.05 -6.00 0.84
CA ARG A 116 13.41 -5.65 0.39
C ARG A 116 14.29 -6.91 0.27
N ASP A 117 14.28 -7.74 1.29
CA ASP A 117 15.15 -8.93 1.37
C ASP A 117 14.68 -10.04 0.41
N ALA A 118 13.38 -10.16 0.16
CA ALA A 118 12.82 -11.06 -0.85
C ALA A 118 13.10 -10.58 -2.30
N GLY A 119 13.42 -9.29 -2.49
CA GLY A 119 13.94 -8.75 -3.73
C GLY A 119 12.90 -8.55 -4.84
N PRO A 120 13.40 -8.23 -6.07
CA PRO A 120 12.53 -7.87 -7.18
C PRO A 120 11.55 -8.96 -7.62
N ALA A 121 11.92 -10.23 -7.49
CA ALA A 121 11.03 -11.34 -7.85
C ALA A 121 9.75 -11.35 -6.99
N PHE A 122 9.86 -10.99 -5.72
CA PHE A 122 8.71 -10.88 -4.82
C PHE A 122 7.81 -9.68 -5.18
N VAL A 123 8.41 -8.58 -5.63
CA VAL A 123 7.65 -7.42 -6.12
C VAL A 123 6.84 -7.80 -7.38
N GLU A 124 7.40 -8.60 -8.29
CA GLU A 124 6.66 -9.13 -9.44
C GLU A 124 5.52 -10.07 -9.02
N GLU A 125 5.71 -10.93 -8.01
CA GLU A 125 4.62 -11.76 -7.49
C GLU A 125 3.47 -10.90 -6.94
N LEU A 126 3.79 -9.83 -6.20
CA LEU A 126 2.79 -8.86 -5.72
C LEU A 126 2.06 -8.18 -6.88
N MET A 127 2.77 -7.75 -7.93
CA MET A 127 2.16 -7.15 -9.11
C MET A 127 1.25 -8.13 -9.86
N ASP A 128 1.65 -9.39 -9.97
CA ASP A 128 0.80 -10.43 -10.57
C ASP A 128 -0.50 -10.64 -9.77
N GLU A 129 -0.41 -10.67 -8.45
CA GLU A 129 -1.61 -10.75 -7.61
C GLU A 129 -2.50 -9.50 -7.72
N LEU A 130 -1.91 -8.31 -7.84
CA LEU A 130 -2.66 -7.08 -8.12
C LEU A 130 -3.37 -7.15 -9.48
N ARG A 131 -2.74 -7.71 -10.52
CA ARG A 131 -3.39 -7.94 -11.83
C ARG A 131 -4.59 -8.87 -11.71
N VAL A 132 -4.48 -9.94 -10.93
CA VAL A 132 -5.62 -10.84 -10.65
C VAL A 132 -6.75 -10.06 -9.94
N ARG A 133 -6.43 -9.33 -8.87
CA ARG A 133 -7.42 -8.62 -8.04
C ARG A 133 -8.09 -7.45 -8.76
N HIS A 134 -7.36 -6.72 -9.59
CA HIS A 134 -7.79 -5.44 -10.16
C HIS A 134 -8.13 -5.52 -11.65
N LEU A 135 -7.45 -6.37 -12.41
CA LEU A 135 -7.56 -6.44 -13.87
C LEU A 135 -8.26 -7.73 -14.35
N GLY A 136 -8.57 -8.66 -13.44
CA GLY A 136 -9.19 -9.93 -13.79
C GLY A 136 -8.24 -10.90 -14.51
N ALA A 137 -6.92 -10.74 -14.33
CA ALA A 137 -5.95 -11.69 -14.85
C ALA A 137 -6.15 -13.08 -14.22
N GLN A 138 -5.77 -14.13 -14.95
CA GLN A 138 -5.86 -15.49 -14.43
C GLN A 138 -4.81 -15.69 -13.32
N PRO A 139 -5.20 -16.25 -12.17
CA PRO A 139 -4.25 -16.57 -11.12
C PRO A 139 -3.25 -17.63 -11.59
N LYS A 140 -2.00 -17.51 -11.18
CA LYS A 140 -1.03 -18.59 -11.38
C LYS A 140 -1.43 -19.82 -10.57
N PRO A 141 -1.04 -21.03 -11.00
CA PRO A 141 -1.30 -22.24 -10.23
C PRO A 141 -0.84 -22.07 -8.78
N ASP A 142 -1.69 -22.50 -7.85
CA ASP A 142 -1.45 -22.39 -6.42
C ASP A 142 -0.12 -23.09 -6.04
N ARG A 143 0.77 -22.35 -5.39
CA ARG A 143 2.06 -22.83 -4.88
C ARG A 143 2.22 -22.49 -3.40
N GLY A 144 1.13 -22.36 -2.68
CA GLY A 144 1.10 -21.98 -1.26
C GLY A 144 0.61 -20.54 -1.03
N PRO A 145 0.90 -19.96 0.14
CA PRO A 145 0.41 -18.64 0.52
C PRO A 145 0.78 -17.56 -0.50
N GLY A 146 -0.19 -16.74 -0.90
CA GLY A 146 0.02 -15.62 -1.81
C GLY A 146 0.97 -14.56 -1.25
N PRO A 147 1.55 -13.71 -2.10
CA PRO A 147 2.54 -12.72 -1.64
C PRO A 147 1.97 -11.73 -0.63
N PHE A 148 0.71 -11.30 -0.75
CA PHE A 148 0.07 -10.44 0.27
C PHE A 148 -0.19 -11.19 1.57
N GLU A 149 -0.57 -12.47 1.52
CA GLU A 149 -0.75 -13.30 2.70
C GLU A 149 0.59 -13.50 3.45
N ARG A 150 1.69 -13.69 2.72
CA ARG A 150 3.04 -13.74 3.32
C ARG A 150 3.41 -12.43 4.00
N LEU A 151 3.07 -11.27 3.42
CA LEU A 151 3.26 -9.96 4.05
C LEU A 151 2.42 -9.80 5.33
N ASP A 152 1.18 -10.26 5.32
CA ASP A 152 0.29 -10.16 6.47
C ASP A 152 0.77 -11.09 7.61
N ALA A 153 1.31 -12.26 7.27
CA ALA A 153 1.93 -13.17 8.24
C ALA A 153 3.15 -12.54 8.93
N VAL A 154 4.00 -11.79 8.19
CA VAL A 154 5.14 -11.05 8.77
C VAL A 154 4.64 -9.99 9.77
N SER A 155 3.59 -9.24 9.40
CA SER A 155 3.00 -8.24 10.29
C SER A 155 2.40 -8.86 11.54
N ALA A 156 1.72 -10.01 11.42
CA ALA A 156 1.13 -10.73 12.53
C ALA A 156 2.22 -11.25 13.49
N ALA A 157 3.27 -11.88 12.96
CA ALA A 157 4.39 -12.38 13.76
C ALA A 157 5.09 -11.27 14.57
N GLU A 158 5.24 -10.08 13.98
CA GLU A 158 5.84 -8.94 14.67
C GLU A 158 4.94 -8.39 15.77
N ARG A 159 3.63 -8.29 15.55
CA ARG A 159 2.67 -7.91 16.61
C ARG A 159 2.71 -8.88 17.78
N ASP A 160 2.76 -10.18 17.51
CA ASP A 160 2.83 -11.23 18.54
C ASP A 160 4.13 -11.15 19.31
N ARG A 161 5.25 -10.81 18.68
CA ARG A 161 6.54 -10.60 19.33
C ARG A 161 6.48 -9.42 20.28
N LEU A 162 6.02 -8.27 19.80
CA LEU A 162 5.88 -7.04 20.59
C LEU A 162 4.92 -7.21 21.77
N GLY A 163 3.83 -7.97 21.58
CA GLY A 163 2.88 -8.29 22.64
C GLY A 163 3.53 -9.12 23.77
N ARG A 164 4.39 -10.08 23.42
CA ARG A 164 5.13 -10.90 24.41
C ARG A 164 6.18 -10.07 25.16
N ASP A 165 6.93 -9.24 24.47
CA ASP A 165 7.97 -8.41 25.06
C ASP A 165 7.36 -7.37 26.02
N GLY A 166 6.17 -6.82 25.69
CA GLY A 166 5.43 -5.91 26.55
C GLY A 166 4.91 -6.54 27.83
N VAL A 167 4.55 -7.83 27.81
CA VAL A 167 4.09 -8.59 28.99
C VAL A 167 5.27 -9.01 29.87
N ALA A 168 6.41 -9.34 29.27
CA ALA A 168 7.63 -9.73 30.02
C ALA A 168 8.23 -8.58 30.83
N GLY A 169 8.01 -7.33 30.42
CA GLY A 169 8.44 -6.12 31.13
C GLY A 169 7.57 -5.74 32.33
N LEU A 170 6.46 -6.43 32.60
CA LEU A 170 5.51 -6.20 33.71
C LEU A 170 5.64 -7.21 34.85
N GLN A 171 6.81 -7.84 35.02
CA GLN A 171 7.03 -8.66 36.24
C GLN A 171 7.05 -7.74 37.45
N PRO A 172 6.29 -8.06 38.54
CA PRO A 172 6.32 -7.30 39.75
C PRO A 172 7.74 -7.39 40.34
N THR A 173 8.35 -6.26 40.62
CA THR A 173 9.49 -6.19 41.50
C THR A 173 9.02 -6.73 42.84
N ASP A 174 9.51 -7.92 43.23
CA ASP A 174 9.36 -8.43 44.57
C ASP A 174 9.90 -7.35 45.54
N GLU A 175 8.99 -6.65 46.18
CA GLU A 175 9.28 -5.90 47.41
C GLU A 175 9.62 -6.95 48.46
N HIS A 176 10.89 -7.13 48.69
CA HIS A 176 11.39 -7.69 49.95
C HIS A 176 12.01 -6.55 50.75
N ASP A 177 11.29 -6.21 51.86
CA ASP A 177 11.69 -5.58 53.08
C ASP A 177 12.17 -4.13 53.08
#